data_478727a8cc17ba03c3ee570e3b462cd1
#
_entry.id   478727a8cc17ba03c3ee570e3b462cd1
#
_cell.length_a   1.000
_cell.length_b   1.000
_cell.length_c   1.000
_cell.angle_alpha   90.00
_cell.angle_beta   90.00
_cell.angle_gamma   90.00
#
_symmetry.space_group_name_H-M   'P 1'
#
loop_
_entity.id
_entity.type
_entity.pdbx_description
1 polymer ?
#
loop_
_entity_poly.entity_id
_entity_poly.type
_entity_poly.pdbx_seq_one_letter_code
_entity_poly.pdbx_strand_id
1 'polypeptide(L)'
;MVDTAEKMEQTVHFAKYPPEGRRSQGGGQYGRLWGSDYRQTWNDNLMVIAMVETLIGVEASAEIAGVDGVDAVFVASGDLASFSGKRQGDPDYEALVDKIKSDTESEGKFVGGPSAWIQEREGYQFFQGPSTGSLIRIGTRVALEEADPCRFLPSGATPVAGENPCP
;
A
#
# COMPACT_ATOMS: atom_id res chain seq x y z
N MET A 1 -6.28 8.76 3.54
CA MET A 1 -6.76 9.86 2.66
C MET A 1 -6.26 11.19 3.19
N VAL A 2 -5.51 11.90 2.38
CA VAL A 2 -4.98 13.24 2.68
C VAL A 2 -5.38 14.18 1.55
N ASP A 3 -6.02 15.29 1.89
CA ASP A 3 -6.58 16.25 0.92
C ASP A 3 -5.89 17.61 0.98
N THR A 4 -5.14 17.90 2.05
CA THR A 4 -4.45 19.19 2.24
C THR A 4 -3.10 19.01 2.93
N ALA A 5 -2.21 19.99 2.75
CA ALA A 5 -0.92 20.04 3.43
C ALA A 5 -1.06 20.08 4.95
N GLU A 6 -2.00 20.87 5.51
CA GLU A 6 -2.21 20.96 6.96
C GLU A 6 -2.59 19.60 7.56
N LYS A 7 -3.44 18.83 6.86
CA LYS A 7 -3.79 17.48 7.31
C LYS A 7 -2.59 16.55 7.26
N MET A 8 -1.70 16.72 6.29
CA MET A 8 -0.47 15.96 6.18
C MET A 8 0.53 16.32 7.29
N GLU A 9 0.71 17.61 7.57
CA GLU A 9 1.54 18.10 8.69
C GLU A 9 1.07 17.50 10.04
N GLN A 10 -0.25 17.53 10.28
CA GLN A 10 -0.82 16.89 11.47
C GLN A 10 -0.55 15.40 11.50
N THR A 11 -0.64 14.71 10.35
CA THR A 11 -0.37 13.28 10.23
C THR A 11 1.09 12.97 10.58
N VAL A 12 2.05 13.69 10.03
CA VAL A 12 3.47 13.57 10.35
C VAL A 12 3.70 13.83 11.85
N HIS A 13 3.10 14.91 12.38
CA HIS A 13 3.25 15.28 13.79
C HIS A 13 2.75 14.19 14.76
N PHE A 14 1.65 13.52 14.42
CA PHE A 14 1.15 12.41 15.24
C PHE A 14 1.82 11.07 14.95
N ALA A 15 2.55 10.93 13.86
CA ALA A 15 3.32 9.73 13.55
C ALA A 15 4.67 9.67 14.26
N LYS A 16 5.26 10.82 14.61
CA LYS A 16 6.57 10.94 15.26
C LYS A 16 6.48 11.08 16.79
N TYR A 17 7.49 10.57 17.49
CA TYR A 17 7.62 10.77 18.93
C TYR A 17 8.20 12.16 19.27
N PRO A 18 7.97 12.68 20.49
CA PRO A 18 8.63 13.89 20.96
C PRO A 18 10.17 13.79 20.87
N PRO A 19 10.89 14.90 20.56
CA PRO A 19 10.40 16.27 20.47
C PRO A 19 9.76 16.64 19.11
N GLU A 20 9.94 15.85 18.06
CA GLU A 20 9.47 16.16 16.69
C GLU A 20 7.96 16.02 16.53
N GLY A 21 7.31 15.22 17.34
CA GLY A 21 5.88 14.97 17.23
C GLY A 21 5.20 14.66 18.56
N ARG A 22 3.98 14.12 18.48
CA ARG A 22 3.12 13.83 19.63
C ARG A 22 2.60 12.39 19.65
N ARG A 23 3.30 11.45 19.00
CA ARG A 23 2.92 10.05 19.04
C ARG A 23 2.89 9.52 20.48
N SER A 24 1.81 8.83 20.84
CA SER A 24 1.70 8.13 22.12
C SER A 24 2.69 6.97 22.21
N GLN A 25 3.30 6.79 23.37
CA GLN A 25 4.26 5.71 23.58
C GLN A 25 3.66 4.30 23.54
N GLY A 26 2.35 4.18 23.73
CA GLY A 26 1.67 2.88 23.72
C GLY A 26 2.14 1.91 24.83
N GLY A 27 1.67 0.66 24.76
CA GLY A 27 1.89 -0.37 25.77
C GLY A 27 3.22 -1.14 25.72
N GLY A 28 4.22 -0.70 24.97
CA GLY A 28 5.54 -1.32 24.96
C GLY A 28 5.67 -2.66 24.21
N GLN A 29 4.58 -3.19 23.65
CA GLN A 29 4.60 -4.46 22.89
C GLN A 29 5.54 -4.40 21.68
N TYR A 30 5.76 -3.23 21.11
CA TYR A 30 6.64 -3.02 19.96
C TYR A 30 8.13 -3.26 20.29
N GLY A 31 8.56 -3.00 21.50
CA GLY A 31 9.91 -3.28 21.94
C GLY A 31 10.30 -4.76 21.89
N ARG A 32 9.31 -5.66 21.89
CA ARG A 32 9.55 -7.11 21.72
C ARG A 32 9.87 -7.48 20.26
N LEU A 33 9.37 -6.70 19.30
CA LEU A 33 9.56 -6.95 17.87
C LEU A 33 10.75 -6.16 17.31
N TRP A 34 10.97 -4.93 17.80
CA TRP A 34 11.88 -3.96 17.21
C TRP A 34 13.08 -3.60 18.10
N GLY A 35 13.16 -4.18 19.31
CA GLY A 35 14.23 -3.91 20.28
C GLY A 35 13.86 -2.88 21.33
N SER A 36 14.70 -2.79 22.38
CA SER A 36 14.47 -1.92 23.54
C SER A 36 14.63 -0.42 23.22
N ASP A 37 15.37 -0.11 22.17
CA ASP A 37 15.66 1.24 21.65
C ASP A 37 14.67 1.70 20.56
N TYR A 38 13.62 0.93 20.32
CA TYR A 38 12.60 1.21 19.31
C TYR A 38 12.10 2.66 19.30
N ARG A 39 11.86 3.24 20.48
CA ARG A 39 11.33 4.60 20.57
C ARG A 39 12.35 5.67 20.22
N GLN A 40 13.62 5.42 20.54
CA GLN A 40 14.74 6.33 20.26
C GLN A 40 15.08 6.37 18.76
N THR A 41 14.86 5.25 18.08
CA THR A 41 15.20 5.09 16.65
C THR A 41 14.00 5.26 15.71
N TRP A 42 12.78 5.37 16.27
CA TRP A 42 11.56 5.40 15.49
C TRP A 42 11.50 6.54 14.48
N ASN A 43 11.76 7.78 14.92
CA ASN A 43 11.62 8.95 14.06
C ASN A 43 12.55 8.91 12.86
N ASP A 44 13.74 8.33 13.03
CA ASP A 44 14.74 8.16 11.97
C ASP A 44 14.42 7.01 11.01
N ASN A 45 13.60 6.04 11.45
CA ASN A 45 13.27 4.85 10.68
C ASN A 45 11.81 4.82 10.20
N LEU A 46 11.01 5.84 10.53
CA LEU A 46 9.62 5.95 10.09
C LEU A 46 9.56 6.39 8.63
N MET A 47 8.89 5.62 7.81
CA MET A 47 8.47 6.05 6.48
C MET A 47 7.03 6.56 6.52
N VAL A 48 6.79 7.78 6.07
CA VAL A 48 5.47 8.39 5.99
C VAL A 48 5.03 8.50 4.53
N ILE A 49 3.95 7.82 4.21
CA ILE A 49 3.41 7.74 2.85
C ILE A 49 2.05 8.45 2.81
N ALA A 50 1.96 9.53 2.05
CA ALA A 50 0.71 10.25 1.84
C ALA A 50 -0.14 9.52 0.78
N MET A 51 -1.40 9.23 1.08
CA MET A 51 -2.33 8.60 0.13
C MET A 51 -3.22 9.68 -0.50
N VAL A 52 -3.09 9.89 -1.81
CA VAL A 52 -3.88 10.82 -2.60
C VAL A 52 -4.89 10.03 -3.44
N GLU A 53 -6.17 10.38 -3.29
CA GLU A 53 -7.28 9.62 -3.89
C GLU A 53 -8.52 10.48 -4.22
N THR A 54 -8.49 11.79 -3.95
CA THR A 54 -9.59 12.72 -4.24
C THR A 54 -9.13 13.83 -5.18
N LEU A 55 -10.07 14.50 -5.86
CA LEU A 55 -9.74 15.64 -6.71
C LEU A 55 -9.09 16.78 -5.92
N ILE A 56 -9.52 17.02 -4.68
CA ILE A 56 -8.91 18.02 -3.79
C ILE A 56 -7.46 17.63 -3.49
N GLY A 57 -7.20 16.37 -3.15
CA GLY A 57 -5.85 15.86 -2.91
C GLY A 57 -4.98 15.90 -4.16
N VAL A 58 -5.54 15.69 -5.36
CA VAL A 58 -4.82 15.85 -6.63
C VAL A 58 -4.39 17.30 -6.84
N GLU A 59 -5.29 18.27 -6.59
CA GLU A 59 -4.93 19.68 -6.73
C GLU A 59 -3.86 20.12 -5.73
N ALA A 60 -3.86 19.54 -4.53
CA ALA A 60 -2.90 19.83 -3.47
C ALA A 60 -1.69 18.89 -3.45
N SER A 61 -1.47 18.06 -4.48
CA SER A 61 -0.47 16.98 -4.41
C SER A 61 0.96 17.48 -4.24
N ALA A 62 1.34 18.60 -4.85
CA ALA A 62 2.65 19.24 -4.62
C ALA A 62 2.82 19.70 -3.16
N GLU A 63 1.82 20.41 -2.63
CA GLU A 63 1.85 20.92 -1.26
C GLU A 63 1.88 19.77 -0.24
N ILE A 64 1.13 18.68 -0.49
CA ILE A 64 1.14 17.47 0.33
C ILE A 64 2.51 16.79 0.28
N ALA A 65 3.09 16.65 -0.90
CA ALA A 65 4.41 16.04 -1.08
C ALA A 65 5.50 16.90 -0.44
N GLY A 66 5.40 18.24 -0.52
CA GLY A 66 6.34 19.19 0.05
C GLY A 66 6.35 19.25 1.59
N VAL A 67 5.40 18.62 2.28
CA VAL A 67 5.37 18.59 3.74
C VAL A 67 6.61 17.89 4.28
N ASP A 68 7.28 18.55 5.22
CA ASP A 68 8.46 17.98 5.86
C ASP A 68 8.13 16.70 6.63
N GLY A 69 8.91 15.64 6.40
CA GLY A 69 8.68 14.32 6.96
C GLY A 69 7.76 13.40 6.13
N VAL A 70 7.32 13.82 4.95
CA VAL A 70 6.74 12.93 3.93
C VAL A 70 7.87 12.31 3.11
N ASP A 71 7.82 11.00 2.92
CA ASP A 71 8.80 10.24 2.14
C ASP A 71 8.29 9.88 0.74
N ALA A 72 7.01 9.56 0.65
CA ALA A 72 6.38 9.14 -0.60
C ALA A 72 4.92 9.59 -0.70
N VAL A 73 4.42 9.71 -1.93
CA VAL A 73 3.00 9.86 -2.23
C VAL A 73 2.51 8.61 -2.97
N PHE A 74 1.42 8.05 -2.48
CA PHE A 74 0.79 6.86 -3.04
C PHE A 74 -0.51 7.23 -3.76
N VAL A 75 -0.60 6.87 -5.04
CA VAL A 75 -1.84 7.00 -5.81
C VAL A 75 -2.77 5.83 -5.51
N ALA A 76 -3.83 6.06 -4.76
CA ALA A 76 -4.85 5.06 -4.48
C ALA A 76 -5.81 4.94 -5.67
N SER A 77 -5.39 4.19 -6.68
CA SER A 77 -5.99 4.19 -8.02
C SER A 77 -7.48 3.85 -8.07
N GLY A 78 -7.94 2.93 -7.24
CA GLY A 78 -9.35 2.54 -7.14
C GLY A 78 -10.23 3.65 -6.58
N ASP A 79 -9.78 4.25 -5.47
CA ASP A 79 -10.51 5.33 -4.81
C ASP A 79 -10.45 6.61 -5.62
N LEU A 80 -9.32 6.92 -6.25
CA LEU A 80 -9.21 8.04 -7.18
C LEU A 80 -10.20 7.93 -8.35
N ALA A 81 -10.36 6.73 -8.91
CA ALA A 81 -11.38 6.49 -9.94
C ALA A 81 -12.80 6.71 -9.42
N SER A 82 -13.08 6.20 -8.21
CA SER A 82 -14.38 6.34 -7.55
C SER A 82 -14.73 7.80 -7.24
N PHE A 83 -13.82 8.54 -6.60
CA PHE A 83 -14.06 9.93 -6.20
C PHE A 83 -14.05 10.92 -7.36
N SER A 84 -13.26 10.65 -8.41
CA SER A 84 -13.25 11.49 -9.61
C SER A 84 -14.42 11.19 -10.56
N GLY A 85 -15.05 10.02 -10.43
CA GLY A 85 -16.02 9.51 -11.40
C GLY A 85 -15.40 9.16 -12.76
N LYS A 86 -14.06 9.06 -12.83
CA LYS A 86 -13.32 8.78 -14.06
C LYS A 86 -12.90 7.31 -14.08
N ARG A 87 -12.78 6.78 -15.29
CA ARG A 87 -12.37 5.38 -15.48
C ARG A 87 -10.87 5.28 -15.65
N GLN A 88 -10.23 4.36 -14.94
CA GLN A 88 -8.81 4.03 -15.11
C GLN A 88 -8.52 3.68 -16.59
N GLY A 89 -7.47 4.26 -17.13
CA GLY A 89 -7.08 4.15 -18.53
C GLY A 89 -7.68 5.21 -19.46
N ASP A 90 -8.68 5.97 -19.02
CA ASP A 90 -9.19 7.09 -19.82
C ASP A 90 -8.24 8.31 -19.69
N PRO A 91 -8.07 9.12 -20.75
CA PRO A 91 -7.12 10.25 -20.73
C PRO A 91 -7.30 11.21 -19.55
N ASP A 92 -8.55 11.49 -19.17
CA ASP A 92 -8.88 12.37 -18.04
C ASP A 92 -8.47 11.79 -16.68
N TYR A 93 -8.50 10.46 -16.53
CA TYR A 93 -8.00 9.79 -15.32
C TYR A 93 -6.48 9.79 -15.30
N GLU A 94 -5.88 9.45 -16.44
CA GLU A 94 -4.41 9.41 -16.55
C GLU A 94 -3.79 10.78 -16.30
N ALA A 95 -4.44 11.87 -16.73
CA ALA A 95 -3.99 13.23 -16.41
C ALA A 95 -3.95 13.53 -14.90
N LEU A 96 -4.87 12.97 -14.09
CA LEU A 96 -4.83 13.10 -12.64
C LEU A 96 -3.64 12.33 -12.05
N VAL A 97 -3.40 11.12 -12.54
CA VAL A 97 -2.29 10.28 -12.11
C VAL A 97 -0.95 10.93 -12.46
N ASP A 98 -0.81 11.45 -13.67
CA ASP A 98 0.38 12.15 -14.15
C ASP A 98 0.65 13.44 -13.35
N LYS A 99 -0.41 14.17 -12.98
CA LYS A 99 -0.27 15.35 -12.12
C LYS A 99 0.28 14.97 -10.75
N ILE A 100 -0.31 13.96 -10.07
CA ILE A 100 0.20 13.51 -8.75
C ILE A 100 1.67 13.10 -8.87
N LYS A 101 2.03 12.34 -9.93
CA LYS A 101 3.39 11.91 -10.16
C LYS A 101 4.34 13.09 -10.34
N SER A 102 4.03 14.00 -11.27
CA SER A 102 4.85 15.18 -11.56
C SER A 102 5.04 16.07 -10.33
N ASP A 103 3.97 16.34 -9.60
CA ASP A 103 3.99 17.14 -8.37
C ASP A 103 4.88 16.48 -7.30
N THR A 104 4.74 15.17 -7.11
CA THR A 104 5.53 14.41 -6.15
C THR A 104 7.03 14.41 -6.49
N GLU A 105 7.35 14.19 -7.76
CA GLU A 105 8.74 14.20 -8.26
C GLU A 105 9.37 15.60 -8.15
N SER A 106 8.60 16.67 -8.36
CA SER A 106 9.08 18.06 -8.22
C SER A 106 9.50 18.38 -6.78
N GLU A 107 8.91 17.75 -5.80
CA GLU A 107 9.26 17.86 -4.37
C GLU A 107 10.35 16.85 -3.95
N GLY A 108 10.92 16.09 -4.91
CA GLY A 108 11.98 15.11 -4.67
C GLY A 108 11.53 13.89 -3.85
N LYS A 109 10.23 13.58 -3.86
CA LYS A 109 9.65 12.45 -3.10
C LYS A 109 9.42 11.24 -4.00
N PHE A 110 9.30 10.06 -3.37
CA PHE A 110 9.01 8.82 -4.06
C PHE A 110 7.53 8.73 -4.46
N VAL A 111 7.29 8.16 -5.64
CA VAL A 111 5.92 7.92 -6.13
C VAL A 111 5.56 6.46 -5.97
N GLY A 112 4.37 6.20 -5.44
CA GLY A 112 3.85 4.86 -5.23
C GLY A 112 2.50 4.62 -5.91
N GLY A 113 2.20 3.35 -6.15
CA GLY A 113 0.94 2.92 -6.74
C GLY A 113 0.67 1.42 -6.54
N PRO A 114 -0.41 0.88 -7.11
CA PRO A 114 -0.70 -0.55 -7.05
C PRO A 114 0.38 -1.38 -7.76
N SER A 115 0.58 -2.61 -7.30
CA SER A 115 1.60 -3.53 -7.87
C SER A 115 1.40 -3.84 -9.35
N ALA A 116 0.18 -3.71 -9.88
CA ALA A 116 -0.09 -3.84 -11.31
C ALA A 116 0.72 -2.84 -12.16
N TRP A 117 1.08 -1.70 -11.58
CA TRP A 117 1.81 -0.63 -12.27
C TRP A 117 3.33 -0.85 -12.36
N ILE A 118 3.88 -1.88 -11.72
CA ILE A 118 5.33 -2.16 -11.69
C ILE A 118 5.96 -2.20 -13.09
N GLN A 119 5.25 -2.79 -14.06
CA GLN A 119 5.74 -2.93 -15.43
C GLN A 119 5.07 -1.96 -16.42
N GLU A 120 4.04 -1.26 -15.98
CA GLU A 120 3.22 -0.40 -16.84
C GLU A 120 3.59 1.08 -16.75
N ARG A 121 4.19 1.49 -15.62
CA ARG A 121 4.47 2.90 -15.33
C ARG A 121 5.90 3.12 -14.88
N GLU A 122 6.63 3.93 -15.61
CA GLU A 122 7.98 4.34 -15.24
C GLU A 122 7.98 5.38 -14.11
N GLY A 123 9.05 5.38 -13.30
CA GLY A 123 9.27 6.36 -12.23
C GLY A 123 8.58 6.05 -10.92
N TYR A 124 7.79 4.98 -10.82
CA TYR A 124 7.20 4.52 -9.56
C TYR A 124 8.19 3.65 -8.79
N GLN A 125 8.38 3.92 -7.49
CA GLN A 125 9.36 3.22 -6.66
C GLN A 125 8.74 2.47 -5.47
N PHE A 126 7.49 2.79 -5.09
CA PHE A 126 6.78 2.16 -4.00
C PHE A 126 5.49 1.50 -4.51
N PHE A 127 5.27 0.22 -4.14
CA PHE A 127 4.14 -0.54 -4.67
C PHE A 127 3.39 -1.27 -3.57
N GLN A 128 2.06 -1.12 -3.57
CA GLN A 128 1.20 -1.94 -2.74
C GLN A 128 1.06 -3.34 -3.33
N GLY A 129 1.55 -4.34 -2.61
CA GLY A 129 1.42 -5.75 -2.97
C GLY A 129 -0.01 -6.29 -2.81
N PRO A 130 -0.21 -7.57 -3.16
CA PRO A 130 -1.50 -8.24 -2.97
C PRO A 130 -1.93 -8.26 -1.50
N SER A 131 -3.23 -8.21 -1.26
CA SER A 131 -3.77 -8.37 0.10
C SER A 131 -3.43 -9.74 0.70
N THR A 132 -3.39 -9.84 2.03
CA THR A 132 -3.17 -11.11 2.75
C THR A 132 -4.13 -12.20 2.26
N GLY A 133 -5.41 -11.88 2.05
CA GLY A 133 -6.38 -12.83 1.52
C GLY A 133 -6.07 -13.31 0.10
N SER A 134 -5.50 -12.44 -0.75
CA SER A 134 -5.04 -12.81 -2.08
C SER A 134 -3.81 -13.70 -2.02
N LEU A 135 -2.85 -13.39 -1.15
CA LEU A 135 -1.65 -14.22 -0.95
C LEU A 135 -2.02 -15.61 -0.43
N ILE A 136 -2.94 -15.70 0.54
CA ILE A 136 -3.44 -16.99 1.04
C ILE A 136 -4.08 -17.79 -0.09
N ARG A 137 -4.97 -17.18 -0.90
CA ARG A 137 -5.60 -17.86 -2.04
C ARG A 137 -4.60 -18.35 -3.07
N ILE A 138 -3.64 -17.52 -3.42
CA ILE A 138 -2.59 -17.88 -4.39
C ILE A 138 -1.76 -19.03 -3.83
N GLY A 139 -1.27 -18.91 -2.58
CA GLY A 139 -0.49 -19.95 -1.93
C GLY A 139 -1.26 -21.27 -1.80
N THR A 140 -2.54 -21.22 -1.41
CA THR A 140 -3.38 -22.44 -1.32
C THR A 140 -3.57 -23.08 -2.69
N ARG A 141 -3.82 -22.28 -3.75
CA ARG A 141 -3.96 -22.82 -5.10
C ARG A 141 -2.67 -23.50 -5.57
N VAL A 142 -1.52 -22.85 -5.44
CA VAL A 142 -0.22 -23.43 -5.79
C VAL A 142 0.03 -24.73 -5.01
N ALA A 143 -0.21 -24.73 -3.70
CA ALA A 143 -0.04 -25.90 -2.87
C ALA A 143 -0.97 -27.06 -3.25
N LEU A 144 -2.19 -26.76 -3.71
CA LEU A 144 -3.14 -27.77 -4.17
C LEU A 144 -2.84 -28.26 -5.59
N GLU A 145 -2.31 -27.41 -6.46
CA GLU A 145 -1.88 -27.77 -7.82
C GLU A 145 -0.59 -28.62 -7.79
N GLU A 146 0.32 -28.31 -6.86
CA GLU A 146 1.55 -29.08 -6.64
C GLU A 146 1.36 -30.33 -5.76
N ALA A 147 0.26 -30.37 -5.00
CA ALA A 147 -0.05 -31.52 -4.17
C ALA A 147 -0.66 -32.63 -5.01
N ASP A 148 -0.14 -33.84 -4.85
CA ASP A 148 -0.81 -35.04 -5.31
C ASP A 148 -2.26 -35.05 -4.75
N PRO A 149 -3.27 -34.92 -5.61
CA PRO A 149 -4.67 -34.84 -5.18
C PRO A 149 -5.08 -36.05 -4.33
N CYS A 150 -4.36 -37.17 -4.45
CA CYS A 150 -4.61 -38.39 -3.71
C CYS A 150 -4.06 -38.36 -2.28
N ARG A 151 -3.13 -37.47 -1.96
CA ARG A 151 -2.49 -37.36 -0.64
C ARG A 151 -3.44 -36.78 0.45
N PHE A 152 -4.44 -36.00 0.06
CA PHE A 152 -5.37 -35.34 0.97
C PHE A 152 -6.75 -35.96 1.04
N LEU A 153 -6.99 -37.03 0.28
CA LEU A 153 -8.23 -37.78 0.46
C LEU A 153 -8.14 -38.58 1.78
N PRO A 154 -9.11 -38.43 2.69
CA PRO A 154 -9.17 -39.30 3.87
C PRO A 154 -9.19 -40.75 3.39
N SER A 155 -8.39 -41.62 4.04
CA SER A 155 -8.38 -43.04 3.74
C SER A 155 -9.80 -43.60 3.85
N GLY A 156 -10.41 -43.98 2.72
CA GLY A 156 -11.77 -44.51 2.63
C GLY A 156 -12.80 -43.52 2.00
N ALA A 157 -12.38 -42.36 1.55
CA ALA A 157 -13.27 -41.49 0.77
C ALA A 157 -13.42 -42.06 -0.65
N THR A 158 -14.63 -42.39 -1.02
CA THR A 158 -14.98 -42.77 -2.40
C THR A 158 -15.10 -41.48 -3.24
N PRO A 159 -14.36 -41.38 -4.37
CA PRO A 159 -14.54 -40.25 -5.29
C PRO A 159 -15.98 -40.20 -5.81
N VAL A 160 -16.55 -39.01 -5.87
CA VAL A 160 -17.86 -38.80 -6.54
C VAL A 160 -17.71 -39.18 -8.01
N ALA A 161 -18.68 -39.92 -8.53
CA ALA A 161 -18.67 -40.58 -9.82
C ALA A 161 -18.24 -39.67 -10.98
N GLY A 162 -17.22 -40.12 -11.70
CA GLY A 162 -16.86 -39.59 -13.01
C GLY A 162 -15.41 -39.87 -13.40
N GLU A 163 -14.44 -39.49 -12.63
CA GLU A 163 -13.03 -39.74 -12.92
C GLU A 163 -12.26 -39.91 -11.63
N ASN A 164 -11.65 -41.06 -11.44
CA ASN A 164 -10.75 -41.29 -10.33
C ASN A 164 -9.33 -40.81 -10.71
N PRO A 165 -8.87 -39.64 -10.24
CA PRO A 165 -7.53 -39.14 -10.55
C PRO A 165 -6.44 -39.93 -9.78
N CYS A 166 -6.85 -40.89 -8.93
CA CYS A 166 -5.96 -41.68 -8.10
C CYS A 166 -5.93 -43.11 -8.57
N PRO A 167 -4.77 -43.68 -8.93
CA PRO A 167 -4.62 -45.08 -9.31
C PRO A 167 -4.92 -46.06 -8.15
#